data_f8a0007b900a364a561ae098de98006e
#
_entry.id   f8a0007b900a364a561ae098de98006e
#
_cell.length_a   1.000
_cell.length_b   1.000
_cell.length_c   1.000
_cell.angle_alpha   90.00
_cell.angle_beta   90.00
_cell.angle_gamma   90.00
#
_symmetry.space_group_name_H-M   'P 1'
#
loop_
_entity.id
_entity.type
_entity.pdbx_description
1 polymer ?
#
loop_
_entity_poly.entity_id
_entity_poly.type
_entity_poly.pdbx_seq_one_letter_code
_entity_poly.pdbx_strand_id
1 'polypeptide(L)'
;SSAASDVYKRQRYISTQFTLDSANQLKNGRVVRHENAANMNACLRKLINEYEEIVTSISYLPAISCTELIRIITYEQKKKGITFQAVAKEYMNFMKGEEREKSYKLYKIASERLVKYMKGDFPLIQLTPIHIQGFAKVLHEENLADTTIRIYLTLIKVIVNYAGKMNYVSYSIHPFVLFKMPTSNVRELDLSINELKRIRDVRLLKSSLSMVRDIFMLTYYLGGINLRDLLAYDFKNKNDMRYVRHKTRNSKKGENEIVFTLQPEAKVLIDKYMSRNGHLQFGKYSSYKQIYSLVFRHINKVTELSGVKKKVTYYSARKTFAQHGYDLGIQIEKIEYCIGHSMKNNRPIFNYIKIMQEHADKVFRAVLDQLL
;
A
#
# COMPACT_ATOMS: atom_id res chain seq x y z
N SER A 1 20.37 -60.09 -15.78
CA SER A 1 18.98 -59.75 -16.16
C SER A 1 18.22 -58.98 -15.07
N SER A 2 18.69 -58.94 -13.82
CA SER A 2 18.03 -58.16 -12.74
C SER A 2 18.28 -56.64 -12.84
N ALA A 3 19.45 -56.24 -13.33
CA ALA A 3 19.77 -54.81 -13.48
C ALA A 3 18.93 -54.09 -14.56
N ALA A 4 18.56 -54.80 -15.64
CA ALA A 4 17.74 -54.25 -16.71
C ALA A 4 16.27 -54.03 -16.28
N SER A 5 15.73 -54.88 -15.39
CA SER A 5 14.35 -54.70 -14.90
C SER A 5 14.20 -53.54 -13.87
N ASP A 6 15.27 -53.22 -13.16
CA ASP A 6 15.26 -52.10 -12.22
C ASP A 6 15.34 -50.70 -12.90
N VAL A 7 15.97 -50.64 -14.10
CA VAL A 7 16.01 -49.41 -14.90
C VAL A 7 14.62 -49.05 -15.43
N TYR A 8 13.82 -50.04 -15.85
CA TYR A 8 12.45 -49.80 -16.32
C TYR A 8 11.49 -49.30 -15.22
N LYS A 9 11.69 -49.69 -13.97
CA LYS A 9 10.86 -49.24 -12.84
C LYS A 9 11.11 -47.79 -12.42
N ARG A 10 12.18 -47.16 -12.91
CA ARG A 10 12.57 -45.77 -12.55
C ARG A 10 12.24 -44.74 -13.61
N GLN A 11 11.63 -45.12 -14.72
CA GLN A 11 11.23 -44.17 -15.77
C GLN A 11 10.00 -43.39 -15.37
N ARG A 12 9.99 -42.11 -15.72
CA ARG A 12 8.86 -41.20 -15.59
C ARG A 12 8.72 -40.41 -16.88
N TYR A 13 7.50 -39.95 -17.17
CA TYR A 13 7.18 -39.25 -18.40
C TYR A 13 6.67 -37.85 -18.10
N ILE A 14 7.07 -36.89 -18.92
CA ILE A 14 6.51 -35.51 -18.92
C ILE A 14 5.66 -35.40 -20.20
N SER A 15 4.38 -35.14 -20.04
CA SER A 15 3.47 -34.95 -21.18
C SER A 15 3.81 -33.66 -21.92
N THR A 16 3.77 -33.73 -23.25
CA THR A 16 3.91 -32.58 -24.13
C THR A 16 2.55 -32.17 -24.70
N GLN A 17 2.48 -30.97 -25.30
CA GLN A 17 1.28 -30.48 -25.98
C GLN A 17 1.03 -31.16 -27.33
N PHE A 18 1.92 -32.04 -27.78
CA PHE A 18 1.83 -32.69 -29.08
C PHE A 18 1.17 -34.05 -28.96
N THR A 19 0.28 -34.36 -29.90
CA THR A 19 -0.37 -35.65 -30.04
C THR A 19 -0.02 -36.22 -31.40
N LEU A 20 0.27 -37.52 -31.44
CA LEU A 20 0.53 -38.27 -32.68
C LEU A 20 -0.66 -39.18 -32.96
N ASP A 21 -1.04 -39.32 -34.24
CA ASP A 21 -2.16 -40.14 -34.64
C ASP A 21 -1.82 -41.66 -34.57
N SER A 22 -0.53 -42.00 -34.70
CA SER A 22 -0.08 -43.37 -34.59
C SER A 22 1.36 -43.46 -34.09
N ALA A 23 1.72 -44.59 -33.46
CA ALA A 23 3.07 -44.87 -32.98
C ALA A 23 4.14 -44.87 -34.09
N ASN A 24 3.75 -45.14 -35.34
CA ASN A 24 4.65 -45.12 -36.49
C ASN A 24 5.15 -43.71 -36.86
N GLN A 25 4.55 -42.70 -36.33
CA GLN A 25 4.97 -41.29 -36.48
C GLN A 25 6.12 -40.90 -35.55
N LEU A 26 6.57 -41.79 -34.64
CA LEU A 26 7.73 -41.57 -33.79
C LEU A 26 8.81 -42.60 -34.09
N LYS A 27 9.96 -42.19 -34.59
CA LYS A 27 11.10 -43.07 -34.89
C LYS A 27 12.40 -42.47 -34.38
N ASN A 28 13.14 -43.26 -33.59
CA ASN A 28 14.42 -42.81 -33.00
C ASN A 28 14.36 -41.43 -32.28
N GLY A 29 13.29 -41.23 -31.50
CA GLY A 29 13.11 -39.99 -30.76
C GLY A 29 12.71 -38.76 -31.59
N ARG A 30 12.34 -38.97 -32.87
CA ARG A 30 11.91 -37.90 -33.78
C ARG A 30 10.56 -38.17 -34.36
N VAL A 31 9.75 -37.12 -34.50
CA VAL A 31 8.49 -37.18 -35.22
C VAL A 31 8.77 -37.29 -36.72
N VAL A 32 8.20 -38.31 -37.37
CA VAL A 32 8.29 -38.56 -38.79
C VAL A 32 6.90 -38.80 -39.37
N ARG A 33 6.72 -38.59 -40.68
CA ARG A 33 5.45 -38.85 -41.40
C ARG A 33 4.24 -38.11 -40.81
N HIS A 34 4.48 -36.89 -40.27
CA HIS A 34 3.45 -35.99 -39.78
C HIS A 34 3.60 -34.63 -40.51
N GLU A 35 2.51 -34.00 -40.92
CA GLU A 35 2.54 -32.75 -41.69
C GLU A 35 3.36 -31.63 -40.99
N ASN A 36 3.29 -31.58 -39.67
CA ASN A 36 4.01 -30.60 -38.83
C ASN A 36 5.28 -31.16 -38.20
N ALA A 37 5.85 -32.26 -38.70
CA ALA A 37 6.99 -32.98 -38.09
C ALA A 37 8.20 -32.05 -37.85
N ALA A 38 8.52 -31.15 -38.78
CA ALA A 38 9.66 -30.22 -38.65
C ALA A 38 9.48 -29.28 -37.45
N ASN A 39 8.31 -28.68 -37.33
CA ASN A 39 7.97 -27.76 -36.22
C ASN A 39 7.93 -28.50 -34.88
N MET A 40 7.26 -29.66 -34.83
CA MET A 40 7.21 -30.51 -33.63
C MET A 40 8.60 -30.90 -33.14
N ASN A 41 9.47 -31.35 -34.06
CA ASN A 41 10.86 -31.70 -33.73
C ASN A 41 11.70 -30.51 -33.27
N ALA A 42 11.47 -29.30 -33.80
CA ALA A 42 12.13 -28.08 -33.33
C ALA A 42 11.69 -27.72 -31.91
N CYS A 43 10.39 -27.78 -31.64
CA CYS A 43 9.84 -27.54 -30.30
C CYS A 43 10.31 -28.57 -29.27
N LEU A 44 10.32 -29.87 -29.64
CA LEU A 44 10.81 -30.94 -28.76
C LEU A 44 12.29 -30.79 -28.42
N ARG A 45 13.13 -30.41 -29.39
CA ARG A 45 14.56 -30.10 -29.13
C ARG A 45 14.71 -28.94 -28.15
N LYS A 46 13.94 -27.87 -28.33
CA LYS A 46 13.95 -26.74 -27.41
C LYS A 46 13.58 -27.16 -25.98
N LEU A 47 12.54 -27.98 -25.84
CA LEU A 47 12.11 -28.51 -24.52
C LEU A 47 13.20 -29.37 -23.88
N ILE A 48 13.83 -30.28 -24.66
CA ILE A 48 14.92 -31.15 -24.18
C ILE A 48 16.08 -30.27 -23.67
N ASN A 49 16.54 -29.31 -24.47
CA ASN A 49 17.61 -28.40 -24.06
C ASN A 49 17.27 -27.63 -22.76
N GLU A 50 16.02 -27.15 -22.62
CA GLU A 50 15.56 -26.48 -21.38
C GLU A 50 15.59 -27.46 -20.19
N TYR A 51 15.23 -28.71 -20.36
CA TYR A 51 15.31 -29.73 -19.31
C TYR A 51 16.75 -30.04 -18.93
N GLU A 52 17.63 -30.17 -19.91
CA GLU A 52 19.05 -30.42 -19.70
C GLU A 52 19.72 -29.29 -18.93
N GLU A 53 19.39 -28.03 -19.23
CA GLU A 53 19.85 -26.87 -18.45
C GLU A 53 19.41 -26.93 -16.98
N ILE A 54 18.14 -27.29 -16.72
CA ILE A 54 17.63 -27.48 -15.36
C ILE A 54 18.36 -28.60 -14.65
N VAL A 55 18.50 -29.76 -15.29
CA VAL A 55 19.15 -30.94 -14.72
C VAL A 55 20.62 -30.66 -14.39
N THR A 56 21.34 -29.98 -15.31
CA THR A 56 22.74 -29.62 -15.10
C THR A 56 22.96 -28.61 -13.96
N SER A 57 21.97 -27.81 -13.66
CA SER A 57 22.03 -26.87 -12.53
C SER A 57 21.89 -27.51 -11.14
N ILE A 58 21.53 -28.83 -11.09
CA ILE A 58 21.30 -29.53 -9.84
C ILE A 58 22.61 -30.14 -9.30
N SER A 59 23.12 -29.63 -8.18
CA SER A 59 24.39 -30.03 -7.60
C SER A 59 24.43 -31.48 -7.07
N TYR A 60 23.28 -32.07 -6.72
CA TYR A 60 23.16 -33.41 -6.10
C TYR A 60 22.23 -34.35 -6.87
N LEU A 61 22.38 -34.39 -8.17
CA LEU A 61 21.53 -35.21 -9.04
C LEU A 61 21.43 -36.69 -8.63
N PRO A 62 22.54 -37.38 -8.19
CA PRO A 62 22.48 -38.80 -7.77
C PRO A 62 21.59 -39.05 -6.54
N ALA A 63 21.31 -38.07 -5.73
CA ALA A 63 20.49 -38.20 -4.52
C ALA A 63 18.99 -37.92 -4.75
N ILE A 64 18.61 -37.51 -5.98
CA ILE A 64 17.25 -37.09 -6.30
C ILE A 64 16.50 -38.22 -7.01
N SER A 65 15.29 -38.53 -6.51
CA SER A 65 14.43 -39.52 -7.20
C SER A 65 13.89 -38.96 -8.53
N CYS A 66 13.59 -39.84 -9.49
CA CYS A 66 12.97 -39.42 -10.76
C CYS A 66 11.67 -38.66 -10.57
N THR A 67 10.90 -38.96 -9.53
CA THR A 67 9.66 -38.22 -9.19
C THR A 67 9.97 -36.82 -8.71
N GLU A 68 10.99 -36.64 -7.90
CA GLU A 68 11.43 -35.32 -7.42
C GLU A 68 12.03 -34.50 -8.55
N LEU A 69 12.82 -35.14 -9.43
CA LEU A 69 13.39 -34.47 -10.60
C LEU A 69 12.29 -33.90 -11.53
N ILE A 70 11.23 -34.69 -11.80
CA ILE A 70 10.09 -34.18 -12.58
C ILE A 70 9.41 -33.00 -11.90
N ARG A 71 9.25 -33.04 -10.57
CA ARG A 71 8.69 -31.88 -9.82
C ARG A 71 9.57 -30.65 -10.00
N ILE A 72 10.89 -30.78 -9.88
CA ILE A 72 11.83 -29.68 -10.08
C ILE A 72 11.73 -29.14 -11.51
N ILE A 73 11.80 -30.00 -12.53
CA ILE A 73 11.70 -29.61 -13.93
C ILE A 73 10.38 -28.89 -14.22
N THR A 74 9.25 -29.46 -13.79
CA THR A 74 7.93 -28.89 -14.01
C THR A 74 7.76 -27.55 -13.25
N TYR A 75 8.33 -27.44 -12.06
CA TYR A 75 8.30 -26.22 -11.26
C TYR A 75 9.14 -25.10 -11.90
N GLU A 76 10.35 -25.39 -12.34
CA GLU A 76 11.23 -24.43 -13.02
C GLU A 76 10.65 -23.97 -14.37
N GLN A 77 9.98 -24.85 -15.11
CA GLN A 77 9.26 -24.46 -16.33
C GLN A 77 8.09 -23.51 -16.04
N LYS A 78 7.30 -23.80 -14.99
CA LYS A 78 6.21 -22.89 -14.57
C LYS A 78 6.74 -21.52 -14.20
N LYS A 79 7.92 -21.43 -13.57
CA LYS A 79 8.55 -20.15 -13.27
C LYS A 79 8.88 -19.33 -14.52
N LYS A 80 9.46 -19.97 -15.55
CA LYS A 80 9.82 -19.29 -16.80
C LYS A 80 8.59 -18.68 -17.51
N GLY A 81 7.42 -19.29 -17.33
CA GLY A 81 6.16 -18.88 -17.97
C GLY A 81 5.26 -17.99 -17.11
N ILE A 82 5.57 -17.73 -15.81
CA ILE A 82 4.67 -16.96 -14.96
C ILE A 82 4.61 -15.49 -15.41
N THR A 83 3.39 -15.01 -15.62
CA THR A 83 3.20 -13.64 -16.12
C THR A 83 3.05 -12.63 -14.98
N PHE A 84 3.33 -11.38 -15.29
CA PHE A 84 3.15 -10.28 -14.33
C PHE A 84 1.72 -10.18 -13.83
N GLN A 85 0.72 -10.29 -14.73
CA GLN A 85 -0.70 -10.22 -14.33
C GLN A 85 -1.11 -11.37 -13.44
N ALA A 86 -0.62 -12.57 -13.69
CA ALA A 86 -0.92 -13.73 -12.84
C ALA A 86 -0.45 -13.50 -11.40
N VAL A 87 0.79 -13.05 -11.22
CA VAL A 87 1.36 -12.73 -9.90
C VAL A 87 0.66 -11.54 -9.25
N ALA A 88 0.39 -10.50 -10.02
CA ALA A 88 -0.33 -9.32 -9.51
C ALA A 88 -1.74 -9.68 -9.01
N LYS A 89 -2.47 -10.51 -9.76
CA LYS A 89 -3.81 -11.00 -9.39
C LYS A 89 -3.77 -11.85 -8.12
N GLU A 90 -2.80 -12.75 -8.01
CA GLU A 90 -2.60 -13.58 -6.82
C GLU A 90 -2.33 -12.70 -5.59
N TYR A 91 -1.37 -11.78 -5.69
CA TYR A 91 -1.04 -10.85 -4.61
C TYR A 91 -2.26 -9.99 -4.19
N MET A 92 -3.01 -9.48 -5.16
CA MET A 92 -4.21 -8.70 -4.88
C MET A 92 -5.33 -9.53 -4.25
N ASN A 93 -5.46 -10.82 -4.60
CA ASN A 93 -6.45 -11.72 -3.98
C ASN A 93 -6.11 -12.00 -2.50
N PHE A 94 -4.83 -12.17 -2.19
CA PHE A 94 -4.36 -12.28 -0.81
C PHE A 94 -4.75 -11.05 0.02
N MET A 95 -4.71 -9.85 -0.57
CA MET A 95 -5.08 -8.61 0.11
C MET A 95 -6.59 -8.42 0.33
N LYS A 96 -7.46 -9.05 -0.48
CA LYS A 96 -8.92 -8.90 -0.35
C LYS A 96 -9.45 -9.36 1.01
N GLY A 97 -8.84 -10.40 1.60
CA GLY A 97 -9.19 -10.91 2.93
C GLY A 97 -8.89 -9.96 4.09
N GLU A 98 -8.16 -8.86 3.88
CA GLU A 98 -7.70 -7.94 4.91
C GLU A 98 -8.41 -6.57 4.92
N GLU A 99 -9.60 -6.45 4.35
CA GLU A 99 -10.37 -5.18 4.25
C GLU A 99 -9.60 -4.01 3.60
N ARG A 100 -8.65 -4.29 2.71
CA ARG A 100 -7.77 -3.28 2.08
C ARG A 100 -8.26 -2.81 0.70
N GLU A 101 -9.55 -2.57 0.54
CA GLU A 101 -10.17 -2.23 -0.75
C GLU A 101 -9.49 -1.06 -1.48
N LYS A 102 -9.09 0.00 -0.75
CA LYS A 102 -8.39 1.16 -1.35
C LYS A 102 -7.01 0.78 -1.88
N SER A 103 -6.28 -0.05 -1.15
CA SER A 103 -4.97 -0.55 -1.59
C SER A 103 -5.12 -1.45 -2.81
N TYR A 104 -6.10 -2.35 -2.80
CA TYR A 104 -6.42 -3.20 -3.95
C TYR A 104 -6.63 -2.38 -5.23
N LYS A 105 -7.45 -1.31 -5.16
CA LYS A 105 -7.68 -0.42 -6.32
C LYS A 105 -6.40 0.22 -6.84
N LEU A 106 -5.50 0.64 -5.96
CA LEU A 106 -4.22 1.22 -6.35
C LEU A 106 -3.29 0.20 -7.01
N TYR A 107 -3.19 -1.03 -6.47
CA TYR A 107 -2.44 -2.12 -7.10
C TYR A 107 -2.99 -2.46 -8.48
N LYS A 108 -4.32 -2.52 -8.62
CA LYS A 108 -4.99 -2.77 -9.90
C LYS A 108 -4.59 -1.71 -10.93
N ILE A 109 -4.75 -0.42 -10.59
CA ILE A 109 -4.40 0.69 -11.51
C ILE A 109 -2.92 0.66 -11.89
N ALA A 110 -2.01 0.48 -10.92
CA ALA A 110 -0.57 0.43 -11.20
C ALA A 110 -0.21 -0.74 -12.12
N SER A 111 -0.79 -1.92 -11.88
CA SER A 111 -0.58 -3.12 -12.69
C SER A 111 -1.10 -2.95 -14.12
N GLU A 112 -2.33 -2.45 -14.28
CA GLU A 112 -2.93 -2.19 -15.60
C GLU A 112 -2.11 -1.19 -16.42
N ARG A 113 -1.56 -0.16 -15.78
CA ARG A 113 -0.68 0.82 -16.46
C ARG A 113 0.64 0.21 -16.92
N LEU A 114 1.27 -0.64 -16.10
CA LEU A 114 2.50 -1.33 -16.51
C LEU A 114 2.22 -2.29 -17.66
N VAL A 115 1.14 -3.08 -17.59
CA VAL A 115 0.75 -4.00 -18.67
C VAL A 115 0.47 -3.23 -19.96
N LYS A 116 -0.21 -2.09 -19.88
CA LYS A 116 -0.43 -1.22 -21.05
C LYS A 116 0.90 -0.73 -21.66
N TYR A 117 1.85 -0.29 -20.81
CA TYR A 117 3.18 0.13 -21.26
C TYR A 117 3.94 -1.00 -21.94
N MET A 118 3.87 -2.21 -21.41
CA MET A 118 4.49 -3.41 -21.97
C MET A 118 3.74 -3.98 -23.21
N LYS A 119 2.65 -3.32 -23.66
CA LYS A 119 1.80 -3.72 -24.80
C LYS A 119 1.09 -5.06 -24.62
N GLY A 120 0.85 -5.50 -23.40
CA GLY A 120 0.17 -6.75 -23.07
C GLY A 120 0.74 -7.39 -21.82
N ASP A 121 0.18 -8.54 -21.41
CA ASP A 121 0.75 -9.32 -20.32
C ASP A 121 2.07 -9.97 -20.78
N PHE A 122 3.01 -10.12 -19.88
CA PHE A 122 4.38 -10.54 -20.19
C PHE A 122 4.94 -11.47 -19.13
N PRO A 123 5.83 -12.39 -19.49
CA PRO A 123 6.57 -13.19 -18.52
C PRO A 123 7.36 -12.29 -17.57
N LEU A 124 7.16 -12.48 -16.27
CA LEU A 124 7.74 -11.59 -15.26
C LEU A 124 9.26 -11.51 -15.31
N ILE A 125 9.92 -12.59 -15.73
CA ILE A 125 11.39 -12.63 -15.90
C ILE A 125 11.90 -11.63 -16.95
N GLN A 126 11.07 -11.19 -17.89
CA GLN A 126 11.43 -10.21 -18.91
C GLN A 126 11.46 -8.77 -18.39
N LEU A 127 10.96 -8.52 -17.18
CA LEU A 127 10.99 -7.17 -16.60
C LEU A 127 12.42 -6.81 -16.22
N THR A 128 12.93 -5.74 -16.82
CA THR A 128 14.31 -5.27 -16.63
C THR A 128 14.34 -3.86 -16.04
N PRO A 129 15.51 -3.36 -15.56
CA PRO A 129 15.66 -1.97 -15.12
C PRO A 129 15.29 -0.95 -16.20
N ILE A 130 15.58 -1.25 -17.48
CA ILE A 130 15.26 -0.36 -18.63
C ILE A 130 13.74 -0.20 -18.76
N HIS A 131 12.97 -1.27 -18.59
CA HIS A 131 11.50 -1.20 -18.61
C HIS A 131 10.95 -0.33 -17.48
N ILE A 132 11.52 -0.42 -16.27
CA ILE A 132 11.11 0.42 -15.14
C ILE A 132 11.42 1.91 -15.39
N GLN A 133 12.60 2.20 -15.92
CA GLN A 133 12.98 3.58 -16.30
C GLN A 133 12.07 4.14 -17.40
N GLY A 134 11.82 3.36 -18.46
CA GLY A 134 10.93 3.75 -19.55
C GLY A 134 9.49 3.96 -19.10
N PHE A 135 8.98 3.07 -18.23
CA PHE A 135 7.67 3.23 -17.66
C PHE A 135 7.54 4.50 -16.81
N ALA A 136 8.53 4.78 -15.96
CA ALA A 136 8.57 6.02 -15.19
C ALA A 136 8.54 7.27 -16.09
N LYS A 137 9.31 7.25 -17.19
CA LYS A 137 9.34 8.34 -18.18
C LYS A 137 7.97 8.58 -18.80
N VAL A 138 7.28 7.52 -19.23
CA VAL A 138 5.90 7.61 -19.79
C VAL A 138 4.93 8.21 -18.75
N LEU A 139 5.03 7.83 -17.49
CA LEU A 139 4.18 8.41 -16.43
C LEU A 139 4.47 9.92 -16.23
N HIS A 140 5.70 10.37 -16.39
CA HIS A 140 6.05 11.80 -16.39
C HIS A 140 5.50 12.53 -17.62
N GLU A 141 5.59 11.94 -18.79
CA GLU A 141 5.04 12.49 -20.05
C GLU A 141 3.50 12.63 -19.97
N GLU A 142 2.82 11.76 -19.22
CA GLU A 142 1.39 11.89 -18.89
C GLU A 142 1.11 12.99 -17.83
N ASN A 143 2.08 13.79 -17.42
CA ASN A 143 1.97 14.84 -16.41
C ASN A 143 1.49 14.36 -15.03
N LEU A 144 1.80 13.13 -14.64
CA LEU A 144 1.50 12.64 -13.31
C LEU A 144 2.47 13.24 -12.29
N ALA A 145 1.95 13.59 -11.12
CA ALA A 145 2.78 14.08 -10.01
C ALA A 145 3.77 13.00 -9.54
N ASP A 146 5.00 13.39 -9.16
CA ASP A 146 6.06 12.51 -8.66
C ASP A 146 5.58 11.58 -7.53
N THR A 147 4.73 12.08 -6.64
CA THR A 147 4.10 11.26 -5.60
C THR A 147 3.27 10.11 -6.16
N THR A 148 2.53 10.34 -7.25
CA THR A 148 1.69 9.32 -7.90
C THR A 148 2.57 8.30 -8.61
N ILE A 149 3.60 8.77 -9.33
CA ILE A 149 4.60 7.92 -10.00
C ILE A 149 5.30 7.03 -8.98
N ARG A 150 5.78 7.62 -7.89
CA ARG A 150 6.39 6.88 -6.78
C ARG A 150 5.47 5.81 -6.20
N ILE A 151 4.19 6.14 -6.01
CA ILE A 151 3.20 5.16 -5.52
C ILE A 151 3.10 3.99 -6.48
N TYR A 152 2.88 4.23 -7.78
CA TYR A 152 2.74 3.14 -8.75
C TYR A 152 3.98 2.25 -8.82
N LEU A 153 5.16 2.86 -8.91
CA LEU A 153 6.43 2.12 -8.94
C LEU A 153 6.68 1.33 -7.65
N THR A 154 6.32 1.88 -6.49
CA THR A 154 6.42 1.16 -5.21
C THR A 154 5.49 -0.05 -5.19
N LEU A 155 4.26 0.06 -5.68
CA LEU A 155 3.30 -1.03 -5.73
C LEU A 155 3.78 -2.15 -6.68
N ILE A 156 4.32 -1.78 -7.85
CA ILE A 156 4.91 -2.74 -8.78
C ILE A 156 6.13 -3.43 -8.15
N LYS A 157 7.02 -2.68 -7.48
CA LYS A 157 8.17 -3.25 -6.76
C LYS A 157 7.73 -4.26 -5.71
N VAL A 158 6.63 -4.02 -5.01
CA VAL A 158 6.08 -4.98 -4.02
C VAL A 158 5.66 -6.28 -4.71
N ILE A 159 4.96 -6.21 -5.86
CA ILE A 159 4.57 -7.41 -6.63
C ILE A 159 5.80 -8.19 -7.12
N VAL A 160 6.80 -7.48 -7.65
CA VAL A 160 8.07 -8.10 -8.11
C VAL A 160 8.81 -8.77 -6.95
N ASN A 161 8.90 -8.10 -5.81
CA ASN A 161 9.51 -8.68 -4.60
C ASN A 161 8.72 -9.88 -4.05
N TYR A 162 7.38 -9.83 -4.13
CA TYR A 162 6.53 -10.95 -3.77
C TYR A 162 6.83 -12.17 -4.64
N ALA A 163 6.93 -11.98 -5.96
CA ALA A 163 7.28 -13.06 -6.88
C ALA A 163 8.63 -13.70 -6.57
N GLY A 164 9.64 -12.89 -6.21
CA GLY A 164 10.94 -13.38 -5.77
C GLY A 164 10.86 -14.20 -4.47
N LYS A 165 10.11 -13.71 -3.48
CA LYS A 165 9.89 -14.41 -2.19
C LYS A 165 9.15 -15.74 -2.37
N MET A 166 8.21 -15.79 -3.31
CA MET A 166 7.47 -17.02 -3.66
C MET A 166 8.25 -17.94 -4.61
N ASN A 167 9.50 -17.58 -4.92
CA ASN A 167 10.32 -18.31 -5.89
C ASN A 167 9.71 -18.44 -7.29
N TYR A 168 8.80 -17.55 -7.70
CA TYR A 168 8.22 -17.53 -9.05
C TYR A 168 9.19 -17.00 -10.09
N VAL A 169 10.16 -16.19 -9.70
CA VAL A 169 11.17 -15.60 -10.57
C VAL A 169 12.48 -15.40 -9.82
N SER A 170 13.60 -15.63 -10.51
CA SER A 170 14.94 -15.27 -10.03
C SER A 170 15.58 -14.33 -11.06
N TYR A 171 15.88 -13.12 -10.63
CA TYR A 171 16.53 -12.12 -11.48
C TYR A 171 18.04 -12.14 -11.27
N SER A 172 18.80 -12.17 -12.35
CA SER A 172 20.25 -11.89 -12.29
C SER A 172 20.51 -10.42 -11.90
N ILE A 173 19.66 -9.52 -12.40
CA ILE A 173 19.65 -8.10 -12.03
C ILE A 173 18.22 -7.71 -11.69
N HIS A 174 17.98 -7.34 -10.43
CA HIS A 174 16.63 -6.97 -9.98
C HIS A 174 16.12 -5.74 -10.73
N PRO A 175 14.87 -5.72 -11.26
CA PRO A 175 14.35 -4.63 -12.09
C PRO A 175 14.44 -3.23 -11.48
N PHE A 176 14.47 -3.13 -10.15
CA PHE A 176 14.53 -1.85 -9.43
C PHE A 176 15.92 -1.54 -8.83
N VAL A 177 16.97 -2.33 -9.13
CA VAL A 177 18.29 -2.15 -8.48
C VAL A 177 18.90 -0.79 -8.80
N LEU A 178 18.80 -0.33 -10.03
CA LEU A 178 19.37 0.95 -10.50
C LEU A 178 18.36 2.08 -10.51
N PHE A 179 17.12 1.84 -10.08
CA PHE A 179 16.06 2.84 -10.17
C PHE A 179 15.96 3.70 -8.90
N LYS A 180 16.23 4.99 -9.05
CA LYS A 180 16.03 5.97 -7.99
C LYS A 180 14.56 6.44 -8.01
N MET A 181 13.83 6.11 -6.95
CA MET A 181 12.43 6.53 -6.82
C MET A 181 12.29 8.05 -6.81
N PRO A 182 11.30 8.62 -7.54
CA PRO A 182 11.05 10.04 -7.49
C PRO A 182 10.81 10.54 -6.07
N THR A 183 11.34 11.70 -5.75
CA THR A 183 11.09 12.37 -4.47
C THR A 183 9.87 13.26 -4.59
N SER A 184 9.02 13.26 -3.57
CA SER A 184 7.89 14.17 -3.52
C SER A 184 8.26 15.42 -2.74
N ASN A 185 7.93 16.60 -3.26
CA ASN A 185 8.06 17.83 -2.50
C ASN A 185 7.11 17.81 -1.30
N VAL A 186 7.60 18.24 -0.16
CA VAL A 186 6.77 18.41 1.04
C VAL A 186 5.81 19.56 0.77
N ARG A 187 4.51 19.31 0.85
CA ARG A 187 3.51 20.37 0.73
C ARG A 187 3.43 21.11 2.06
N GLU A 188 3.67 22.38 2.04
CA GLU A 188 3.40 23.26 3.17
C GLU A 188 1.89 23.48 3.26
N LEU A 189 1.26 22.83 4.21
CA LEU A 189 -0.20 22.87 4.42
C LEU A 189 -0.57 23.34 5.82
N ASP A 190 0.41 23.65 6.65
CA ASP A 190 0.23 24.20 7.99
C ASP A 190 -0.20 25.68 7.93
N LEU A 191 -0.88 26.08 8.97
CA LEU A 191 -1.38 27.43 9.18
C LEU A 191 -0.62 28.08 10.34
N SER A 192 -0.35 29.36 10.24
CA SER A 192 0.11 30.11 11.41
C SER A 192 -1.01 30.26 12.46
N ILE A 193 -0.65 30.60 13.69
CA ILE A 193 -1.61 30.84 14.76
C ILE A 193 -2.66 31.90 14.35
N ASN A 194 -2.23 32.98 13.72
CA ASN A 194 -3.13 34.05 13.27
C ASN A 194 -4.07 33.60 12.15
N GLU A 195 -3.60 32.77 11.23
CA GLU A 195 -4.44 32.16 10.17
C GLU A 195 -5.48 31.23 10.78
N LEU A 196 -5.08 30.43 11.77
CA LEU A 196 -5.97 29.51 12.44
C LEU A 196 -7.02 30.25 13.29
N LYS A 197 -6.63 31.32 14.02
CA LYS A 197 -7.57 32.22 14.75
C LYS A 197 -8.60 32.83 13.78
N ARG A 198 -8.18 33.32 12.61
CA ARG A 198 -9.12 33.86 11.60
C ARG A 198 -10.11 32.80 11.10
N ILE A 199 -9.68 31.56 10.89
CA ILE A 199 -10.59 30.46 10.51
C ILE A 199 -11.56 30.16 11.65
N ARG A 200 -11.09 30.09 12.89
CA ARG A 200 -11.92 29.87 14.08
C ARG A 200 -13.03 30.89 14.21
N ASP A 201 -12.67 32.17 14.07
CA ASP A 201 -13.52 33.32 14.45
C ASP A 201 -14.36 33.83 13.26
N VAL A 202 -14.15 33.35 12.05
CA VAL A 202 -14.88 33.82 10.86
C VAL A 202 -16.39 33.64 11.03
N ARG A 203 -17.15 34.71 10.78
CA ARG A 203 -18.60 34.66 10.76
C ARG A 203 -19.12 34.09 9.46
N LEU A 204 -19.82 32.97 9.57
CA LEU A 204 -20.33 32.19 8.42
C LEU A 204 -21.86 32.15 8.49
N LEU A 205 -22.52 32.63 7.44
CA LEU A 205 -23.99 32.65 7.37
C LEU A 205 -24.59 31.30 6.99
N LYS A 206 -23.85 30.48 6.21
CA LYS A 206 -24.33 29.18 5.76
C LYS A 206 -23.96 28.10 6.75
N SER A 207 -24.95 27.36 7.25
CA SER A 207 -24.78 26.25 8.21
C SER A 207 -23.75 25.21 7.72
N SER A 208 -23.73 24.89 6.41
CA SER A 208 -22.75 23.95 5.86
C SER A 208 -21.30 24.44 5.98
N LEU A 209 -21.05 25.74 5.83
CA LEU A 209 -19.71 26.31 6.01
C LEU A 209 -19.32 26.33 7.49
N SER A 210 -20.26 26.70 8.39
CA SER A 210 -20.03 26.61 9.83
C SER A 210 -19.69 25.20 10.28
N MET A 211 -20.42 24.20 9.80
CA MET A 211 -20.10 22.78 10.08
C MET A 211 -18.69 22.40 9.59
N VAL A 212 -18.28 22.83 8.40
CA VAL A 212 -16.94 22.53 7.86
C VAL A 212 -15.85 23.19 8.70
N ARG A 213 -16.04 24.46 9.10
CA ARG A 213 -15.14 25.14 10.03
C ARG A 213 -15.02 24.36 11.34
N ASP A 214 -16.14 24.01 11.94
CA ASP A 214 -16.18 23.32 13.22
C ASP A 214 -15.55 21.92 13.15
N ILE A 215 -15.77 21.17 12.06
CA ILE A 215 -15.08 19.89 11.82
C ILE A 215 -13.56 20.12 11.72
N PHE A 216 -13.11 21.15 11.02
CA PHE A 216 -11.71 21.47 10.88
C PHE A 216 -11.07 21.84 12.22
N MET A 217 -11.72 22.73 12.98
CA MET A 217 -11.26 23.15 14.30
C MET A 217 -11.25 21.99 15.30
N LEU A 218 -12.31 21.18 15.33
CA LEU A 218 -12.37 19.99 16.19
C LEU A 218 -11.25 19.01 15.84
N THR A 219 -10.96 18.84 14.54
CA THR A 219 -9.83 18.00 14.11
C THR A 219 -8.51 18.53 14.67
N TYR A 220 -8.29 19.83 14.65
CA TYR A 220 -7.10 20.46 15.24
C TYR A 220 -7.07 20.29 16.76
N TYR A 221 -8.17 20.55 17.46
CA TYR A 221 -8.27 20.40 18.92
C TYR A 221 -8.06 18.96 19.41
N LEU A 222 -8.25 17.99 18.53
CA LEU A 222 -8.00 16.57 18.79
C LEU A 222 -6.69 16.05 18.17
N GLY A 223 -5.66 16.92 18.05
CA GLY A 223 -4.33 16.52 17.56
C GLY A 223 -4.29 16.08 16.10
N GLY A 224 -5.20 16.60 15.27
CA GLY A 224 -5.25 16.24 13.86
C GLY A 224 -5.79 14.83 13.60
N ILE A 225 -6.79 14.40 14.35
CA ILE A 225 -7.44 13.10 14.20
C ILE A 225 -7.93 12.86 12.76
N ASN A 226 -7.87 11.61 12.28
CA ASN A 226 -8.42 11.28 10.97
C ASN A 226 -9.96 11.34 11.01
N LEU A 227 -10.58 11.88 9.95
CA LEU A 227 -12.04 12.04 9.89
C LEU A 227 -12.79 10.71 10.13
N ARG A 228 -12.25 9.58 9.69
CA ARG A 228 -12.86 8.27 9.91
C ARG A 228 -12.84 7.89 11.39
N ASP A 229 -11.74 8.16 12.06
CA ASP A 229 -11.57 7.88 13.49
C ASP A 229 -12.46 8.83 14.31
N LEU A 230 -12.52 10.12 13.93
CA LEU A 230 -13.38 11.12 14.54
C LEU A 230 -14.87 10.73 14.50
N LEU A 231 -15.36 10.28 13.34
CA LEU A 231 -16.77 9.93 13.15
C LEU A 231 -17.15 8.57 13.77
N ALA A 232 -16.17 7.69 13.96
CA ALA A 232 -16.39 6.38 14.56
C ALA A 232 -16.31 6.39 16.10
N TYR A 233 -15.79 7.48 16.68
CA TYR A 233 -15.59 7.57 18.13
C TYR A 233 -16.90 7.84 18.87
N ASP A 234 -17.12 7.11 19.97
CA ASP A 234 -18.21 7.36 20.92
C ASP A 234 -17.74 8.30 22.03
N PHE A 235 -18.24 9.53 22.03
CA PHE A 235 -17.90 10.58 22.99
C PHE A 235 -18.81 10.57 24.25
N LYS A 236 -19.82 9.71 24.32
CA LYS A 236 -20.80 9.70 25.41
C LYS A 236 -20.12 9.46 26.76
N ASN A 237 -20.32 10.37 27.70
CA ASN A 237 -19.78 10.32 29.05
C ASN A 237 -18.24 10.16 29.12
N LYS A 238 -17.52 10.73 28.16
CA LYS A 238 -16.06 10.68 28.11
C LYS A 238 -15.43 12.00 28.53
N ASN A 239 -14.49 11.94 29.46
CA ASN A 239 -13.58 13.04 29.76
C ASN A 239 -12.26 12.91 29.01
N ASP A 240 -11.88 11.68 28.70
CA ASP A 240 -10.65 11.34 27.99
C ASP A 240 -10.98 10.72 26.63
N MET A 241 -10.17 11.01 25.66
CA MET A 241 -10.18 10.30 24.40
C MET A 241 -9.17 9.18 24.42
N ARG A 242 -9.64 7.96 24.14
CA ARG A 242 -8.82 6.75 24.08
C ARG A 242 -9.14 6.00 22.81
N TYR A 243 -8.19 5.93 21.88
CA TYR A 243 -8.46 5.28 20.59
C TYR A 243 -7.20 4.74 19.93
N VAL A 244 -7.41 3.71 19.09
CA VAL A 244 -6.40 3.19 18.16
C VAL A 244 -6.78 3.62 16.75
N ARG A 245 -5.85 4.20 16.02
CA ARG A 245 -6.12 4.66 14.64
C ARG A 245 -6.55 3.51 13.75
N HIS A 246 -7.64 3.67 13.04
CA HIS A 246 -8.18 2.68 12.10
C HIS A 246 -7.12 2.20 11.09
N LYS A 247 -6.28 3.11 10.58
CA LYS A 247 -5.24 2.78 9.59
C LYS A 247 -4.17 1.81 10.11
N THR A 248 -3.89 1.81 11.40
CA THR A 248 -2.76 1.07 12.00
C THR A 248 -3.20 -0.02 12.97
N ARG A 249 -4.50 -0.20 13.22
CA ARG A 249 -5.02 -1.17 14.20
C ARG A 249 -4.62 -2.62 13.90
N ASN A 250 -4.52 -2.98 12.61
CA ASN A 250 -4.16 -4.35 12.19
C ASN A 250 -2.64 -4.57 12.06
N SER A 251 -1.82 -3.50 12.10
CA SER A 251 -0.37 -3.63 11.91
C SER A 251 0.39 -3.93 13.18
N LYS A 252 -0.19 -3.70 14.37
CA LYS A 252 0.43 -4.02 15.67
C LYS A 252 -0.66 -4.22 16.72
N LYS A 253 -0.73 -5.41 17.30
CA LYS A 253 -1.65 -5.71 18.42
C LYS A 253 -1.26 -4.87 19.64
N GLY A 254 -2.18 -4.00 20.11
CA GLY A 254 -2.17 -3.46 21.48
C GLY A 254 -1.26 -2.29 21.82
N GLU A 255 -0.37 -1.80 20.91
CA GLU A 255 0.70 -0.89 21.30
C GLU A 255 0.61 0.55 20.78
N ASN A 256 -0.49 0.94 20.14
CA ASN A 256 -0.65 2.26 19.51
C ASN A 256 -1.92 2.99 19.98
N GLU A 257 -2.31 2.77 21.23
CA GLU A 257 -3.42 3.51 21.82
C GLU A 257 -2.97 4.93 22.15
N ILE A 258 -3.76 5.90 21.70
CA ILE A 258 -3.58 7.31 21.98
C ILE A 258 -4.55 7.67 23.09
N VAL A 259 -4.03 8.25 24.17
CA VAL A 259 -4.85 8.63 25.33
C VAL A 259 -4.52 10.08 25.70
N PHE A 260 -5.54 10.93 25.80
CA PHE A 260 -5.43 12.32 26.26
C PHE A 260 -6.77 12.82 26.80
N THR A 261 -6.71 13.82 27.66
CA THR A 261 -7.89 14.48 28.22
C THR A 261 -8.52 15.42 27.18
N LEU A 262 -9.84 15.32 27.01
CA LEU A 262 -10.60 16.22 26.11
C LEU A 262 -10.54 17.65 26.64
N GLN A 263 -9.90 18.53 25.89
CA GLN A 263 -9.75 19.95 26.25
C GLN A 263 -11.07 20.71 26.08
N PRO A 264 -11.28 21.81 26.81
CA PRO A 264 -12.52 22.57 26.78
C PRO A 264 -12.98 23.00 25.39
N GLU A 265 -12.03 23.42 24.54
CA GLU A 265 -12.28 23.85 23.16
C GLU A 265 -12.88 22.72 22.30
N ALA A 266 -12.41 21.51 22.52
CA ALA A 266 -12.95 20.33 21.84
C ALA A 266 -14.33 19.96 22.39
N LYS A 267 -14.53 20.01 23.72
CA LYS A 267 -15.80 19.67 24.37
C LYS A 267 -16.95 20.53 23.86
N VAL A 268 -16.76 21.83 23.70
CA VAL A 268 -17.77 22.74 23.15
C VAL A 268 -18.28 22.28 21.77
N LEU A 269 -17.38 21.86 20.90
CA LEU A 269 -17.77 21.39 19.58
C LEU A 269 -18.33 19.95 19.61
N ILE A 270 -17.82 19.12 20.48
CA ILE A 270 -18.37 17.77 20.70
C ILE A 270 -19.81 17.87 21.17
N ASP A 271 -20.09 18.65 22.20
CA ASP A 271 -21.45 18.84 22.77
C ASP A 271 -22.41 19.40 21.72
N LYS A 272 -21.93 20.31 20.85
CA LYS A 272 -22.73 20.88 19.78
C LYS A 272 -23.19 19.86 18.75
N TYR A 273 -22.37 18.84 18.46
CA TYR A 273 -22.63 17.88 17.39
C TYR A 273 -22.86 16.45 17.86
N MET A 274 -22.73 16.17 19.15
CA MET A 274 -22.94 14.82 19.70
C MET A 274 -24.42 14.45 19.65
N SER A 275 -24.72 13.31 19.07
CA SER A 275 -26.06 12.72 19.04
C SER A 275 -26.31 11.86 20.29
N ARG A 276 -27.53 11.41 20.47
CA ARG A 276 -27.92 10.57 21.64
C ARG A 276 -27.12 9.27 21.75
N ASN A 277 -26.60 8.75 20.66
CA ASN A 277 -25.79 7.54 20.61
C ASN A 277 -24.28 7.79 20.85
N GLY A 278 -23.88 9.01 21.19
CA GLY A 278 -22.49 9.37 21.48
C GLY A 278 -21.63 9.71 20.28
N HIS A 279 -22.10 9.47 19.05
CA HIS A 279 -21.35 9.82 17.85
C HIS A 279 -21.66 11.23 17.33
N LEU A 280 -20.72 11.85 16.62
CA LEU A 280 -20.94 13.15 16.04
C LEU A 280 -21.86 13.08 14.81
N GLN A 281 -22.84 13.97 14.76
CA GLN A 281 -23.78 14.10 13.66
C GLN A 281 -23.79 15.52 13.12
N PHE A 282 -23.53 15.68 11.83
CA PHE A 282 -23.44 16.96 11.16
C PHE A 282 -24.67 17.23 10.29
N GLY A 283 -25.77 17.64 10.92
CA GLY A 283 -27.05 17.91 10.25
C GLY A 283 -27.56 16.66 9.52
N LYS A 284 -27.86 16.79 8.21
CA LYS A 284 -28.34 15.69 7.37
C LYS A 284 -27.25 14.73 6.88
N TYR A 285 -25.99 15.02 7.15
CA TYR A 285 -24.86 14.19 6.67
C TYR A 285 -24.58 13.10 7.68
N SER A 286 -24.87 11.84 7.33
CA SER A 286 -24.79 10.67 8.22
C SER A 286 -23.62 9.75 7.90
N SER A 287 -23.10 9.77 6.67
CA SER A 287 -22.03 8.86 6.27
C SER A 287 -20.67 9.57 6.16
N TYR A 288 -19.59 8.80 6.42
CA TYR A 288 -18.22 9.27 6.20
C TYR A 288 -18.02 9.89 4.80
N LYS A 289 -18.57 9.25 3.75
CA LYS A 289 -18.41 9.72 2.38
C LYS A 289 -19.07 11.08 2.16
N GLN A 290 -20.25 11.31 2.74
CA GLN A 290 -20.96 12.57 2.65
C GLN A 290 -20.22 13.69 3.38
N ILE A 291 -19.75 13.44 4.61
CA ILE A 291 -19.01 14.42 5.42
C ILE A 291 -17.67 14.72 4.79
N TYR A 292 -16.94 13.72 4.30
CA TYR A 292 -15.70 13.93 3.57
C TYR A 292 -15.91 14.82 2.33
N SER A 293 -16.96 14.55 1.55
CA SER A 293 -17.31 15.35 0.38
C SER A 293 -17.74 16.78 0.74
N LEU A 294 -18.44 16.97 1.86
CA LEU A 294 -18.80 18.28 2.39
C LEU A 294 -17.54 19.11 2.72
N VAL A 295 -16.64 18.54 3.50
CA VAL A 295 -15.37 19.20 3.88
C VAL A 295 -14.54 19.51 2.64
N PHE A 296 -14.36 18.54 1.75
CA PHE A 296 -13.56 18.70 0.54
C PHE A 296 -14.05 19.84 -0.35
N ARG A 297 -15.38 19.98 -0.52
CA ARG A 297 -15.97 21.01 -1.37
C ARG A 297 -15.95 22.40 -0.75
N HIS A 298 -16.01 22.51 0.58
CA HIS A 298 -16.28 23.79 1.24
C HIS A 298 -15.13 24.35 2.06
N ILE A 299 -14.08 23.56 2.36
CA ILE A 299 -12.98 24.03 3.20
C ILE A 299 -12.27 25.25 2.61
N ASN A 300 -12.03 25.28 1.32
CA ASN A 300 -11.38 26.41 0.65
C ASN A 300 -12.27 27.67 0.69
N LYS A 301 -13.61 27.51 0.67
CA LYS A 301 -14.52 28.67 0.80
C LYS A 301 -14.51 29.25 2.22
N VAL A 302 -14.41 28.38 3.23
CA VAL A 302 -14.24 28.82 4.63
C VAL A 302 -12.94 29.62 4.79
N THR A 303 -11.84 29.13 4.22
CA THR A 303 -10.53 29.81 4.32
C THR A 303 -10.50 31.12 3.54
N GLU A 304 -11.10 31.18 2.37
CA GLU A 304 -11.27 32.42 1.59
C GLU A 304 -12.01 33.50 2.40
N LEU A 305 -13.16 33.12 2.99
CA LEU A 305 -13.95 34.01 3.81
C LEU A 305 -13.24 34.46 5.11
N SER A 306 -12.30 33.65 5.61
CA SER A 306 -11.44 34.01 6.74
C SER A 306 -10.22 34.86 6.35
N GLY A 307 -10.06 35.19 5.06
CA GLY A 307 -8.90 35.94 4.56
C GLY A 307 -7.60 35.14 4.56
N VAL A 308 -7.66 33.81 4.60
CA VAL A 308 -6.49 32.93 4.48
C VAL A 308 -6.26 32.59 3.00
N LYS A 309 -5.09 32.94 2.48
CA LYS A 309 -4.74 32.75 1.06
C LYS A 309 -4.15 31.37 0.74
N LYS A 310 -3.69 30.65 1.77
CA LYS A 310 -3.12 29.29 1.59
C LYS A 310 -4.18 28.28 1.19
N LYS A 311 -3.79 27.30 0.39
CA LYS A 311 -4.63 26.12 0.11
C LYS A 311 -4.74 25.27 1.36
N VAL A 312 -5.95 25.10 1.87
CA VAL A 312 -6.24 24.32 3.07
C VAL A 312 -6.98 23.04 2.70
N THR A 313 -6.66 21.97 3.37
CA THR A 313 -7.32 20.68 3.27
C THR A 313 -7.69 20.19 4.67
N TYR A 314 -8.51 19.15 4.78
CA TYR A 314 -8.75 18.52 6.08
C TYR A 314 -7.45 18.14 6.80
N TYR A 315 -6.44 17.68 6.04
CA TYR A 315 -5.14 17.26 6.58
C TYR A 315 -4.30 18.44 7.10
N SER A 316 -4.61 19.66 6.68
CA SER A 316 -3.94 20.87 7.18
C SER A 316 -4.07 21.02 8.69
N ALA A 317 -5.23 20.69 9.30
CA ALA A 317 -5.41 20.74 10.75
C ALA A 317 -4.36 19.90 11.50
N ARG A 318 -4.05 18.69 10.98
CA ARG A 318 -3.03 17.82 11.56
C ARG A 318 -1.61 18.36 11.40
N LYS A 319 -1.30 18.89 10.21
CA LYS A 319 0.01 19.51 9.97
C LYS A 319 0.20 20.75 10.84
N THR A 320 -0.84 21.56 10.97
CA THR A 320 -0.85 22.75 11.82
C THR A 320 -0.60 22.39 13.29
N PHE A 321 -1.30 21.39 13.83
CA PHE A 321 -1.08 20.94 15.21
C PHE A 321 0.37 20.48 15.42
N ALA A 322 0.90 19.68 14.50
CA ALA A 322 2.27 19.20 14.60
C ALA A 322 3.30 20.33 14.48
N GLN A 323 3.09 21.29 13.58
CA GLN A 323 3.96 22.44 13.39
C GLN A 323 3.95 23.35 14.63
N HIS A 324 2.78 23.68 15.16
CA HIS A 324 2.66 24.50 16.37
C HIS A 324 3.33 23.85 17.57
N GLY A 325 3.21 22.51 17.72
CA GLY A 325 3.96 21.79 18.75
C GLY A 325 5.48 21.87 18.55
N TYR A 326 5.93 21.78 17.31
CA TYR A 326 7.35 21.91 16.96
C TYR A 326 7.88 23.33 17.24
N ASP A 327 7.14 24.35 16.85
CA ASP A 327 7.50 25.77 17.06
C ASP A 327 7.60 26.15 18.55
N LEU A 328 6.84 25.45 19.41
CA LEU A 328 6.94 25.55 20.88
C LEU A 328 8.13 24.78 21.47
N GLY A 329 8.96 24.14 20.66
CA GLY A 329 10.08 23.33 21.15
C GLY A 329 9.66 22.01 21.81
N ILE A 330 8.44 21.55 21.60
CA ILE A 330 7.97 20.27 22.16
C ILE A 330 8.71 19.12 21.49
N GLN A 331 9.14 18.14 22.30
CA GLN A 331 9.83 16.94 21.82
C GLN A 331 9.02 16.23 20.72
N ILE A 332 9.66 15.95 19.59
CA ILE A 332 9.02 15.35 18.41
C ILE A 332 8.25 14.07 18.77
N GLU A 333 8.80 13.25 19.66
CA GLU A 333 8.19 12.00 20.11
C GLU A 333 6.82 12.22 20.78
N LYS A 334 6.68 13.29 21.56
CA LYS A 334 5.41 13.62 22.19
C LYS A 334 4.39 14.12 21.17
N ILE A 335 4.85 14.91 20.18
CA ILE A 335 4.00 15.33 19.06
C ILE A 335 3.57 14.13 18.23
N GLU A 336 4.49 13.21 17.89
CA GLU A 336 4.20 11.98 17.15
C GLU A 336 3.15 11.12 17.88
N TYR A 337 3.25 11.00 19.19
CA TYR A 337 2.23 10.31 20.00
C TYR A 337 0.86 11.00 19.87
N CYS A 338 0.78 12.30 20.09
CA CYS A 338 -0.49 13.05 20.03
C CYS A 338 -1.17 12.95 18.66
N ILE A 339 -0.37 12.94 17.58
CA ILE A 339 -0.91 12.74 16.23
C ILE A 339 -1.04 11.25 15.84
N GLY A 340 -0.71 10.31 16.73
CA GLY A 340 -0.87 8.87 16.55
C GLY A 340 0.05 8.28 15.49
N HIS A 341 1.28 8.72 15.41
CA HIS A 341 2.31 8.03 14.64
C HIS A 341 2.84 6.83 15.44
N SER A 342 3.33 5.80 14.73
CA SER A 342 3.94 4.64 15.37
C SER A 342 5.31 5.03 15.91
N MET A 343 5.49 4.87 17.23
CA MET A 343 6.73 5.22 17.95
C MET A 343 7.84 4.19 17.77
N LYS A 344 7.51 2.93 17.49
CA LYS A 344 8.45 1.79 17.52
C LYS A 344 9.28 1.57 16.27
N ASN A 345 9.01 2.25 15.16
CA ASN A 345 9.77 2.02 13.92
C ASN A 345 11.14 2.71 14.01
N ASN A 346 12.18 1.90 14.20
CA ASN A 346 13.61 2.21 14.07
C ASN A 346 14.28 3.03 15.19
N ARG A 347 13.67 3.19 16.37
CA ARG A 347 14.35 3.85 17.49
C ARG A 347 14.29 2.96 18.73
N PRO A 348 15.38 2.27 19.11
CA PRO A 348 15.43 1.39 20.29
C PRO A 348 15.01 2.06 21.60
N ILE A 349 15.16 3.39 21.69
CA ILE A 349 14.82 4.18 22.88
C ILE A 349 13.36 4.00 23.32
N PHE A 350 12.43 3.74 22.39
CA PHE A 350 11.03 3.51 22.75
C PHE A 350 10.75 2.16 23.44
N ASN A 351 11.77 1.30 23.57
CA ASN A 351 11.67 0.14 24.45
C ASN A 351 11.85 0.53 25.92
N TYR A 352 12.40 1.71 26.19
CA TYR A 352 12.73 2.20 27.51
C TYR A 352 11.85 3.38 27.98
N ILE A 353 11.23 4.12 27.05
CA ILE A 353 10.42 5.30 27.34
C ILE A 353 8.96 5.01 27.02
N LYS A 354 8.10 5.29 28.02
CA LYS A 354 6.65 5.25 27.84
C LYS A 354 6.10 6.69 27.85
N ILE A 355 5.44 7.08 26.76
CA ILE A 355 4.66 8.33 26.74
C ILE A 355 3.31 8.02 27.36
N MET A 356 2.97 8.77 28.41
CA MET A 356 1.72 8.64 29.15
C MET A 356 0.75 9.74 28.81
N GLN A 357 -0.52 9.60 29.23
CA GLN A 357 -1.57 10.61 29.05
C GLN A 357 -1.14 12.00 29.50
N GLU A 358 -0.49 12.14 30.66
CA GLU A 358 0.01 13.40 31.20
C GLU A 358 0.94 14.16 30.23
N HIS A 359 1.76 13.44 29.50
CA HIS A 359 2.65 14.04 28.50
C HIS A 359 1.85 14.58 27.32
N ALA A 360 0.80 13.85 26.88
CA ALA A 360 -0.08 14.30 25.82
C ALA A 360 -0.89 15.51 26.26
N ASP A 361 -1.44 15.50 27.47
CA ASP A 361 -2.23 16.61 28.01
C ASP A 361 -1.43 17.91 28.07
N LYS A 362 -0.15 17.85 28.47
CA LYS A 362 0.77 18.99 28.44
C LYS A 362 0.97 19.52 27.01
N VAL A 363 1.13 18.62 26.02
CA VAL A 363 1.26 19.00 24.60
C VAL A 363 -0.02 19.68 24.12
N PHE A 364 -1.18 19.05 24.34
CA PHE A 364 -2.46 19.59 23.92
C PHE A 364 -2.69 20.98 24.54
N ARG A 365 -2.45 21.13 25.84
CA ARG A 365 -2.66 22.43 26.50
C ARG A 365 -1.71 23.50 25.97
N ALA A 366 -0.42 23.21 25.88
CA ALA A 366 0.56 24.16 25.36
C ALA A 366 0.25 24.62 23.93
N VAL A 367 -0.19 23.71 23.07
CA VAL A 367 -0.55 24.03 21.67
C VAL A 367 -1.85 24.85 21.61
N LEU A 368 -2.86 24.53 22.42
CA LEU A 368 -4.15 25.22 22.37
C LEU A 368 -4.13 26.56 23.07
N ASP A 369 -3.29 26.76 24.08
CA ASP A 369 -3.13 28.08 24.78
C ASP A 369 -2.66 29.17 23.82
N GLN A 370 -1.99 28.85 22.73
CA GLN A 370 -1.64 29.86 21.70
C GLN A 370 -2.86 30.46 21.00
N LEU A 371 -4.03 29.83 21.11
CA LEU A 371 -5.29 30.33 20.53
C LEU A 371 -6.07 31.24 21.48
N LEU A 372 -5.65 31.34 22.72
CA LEU A 372 -6.19 32.34 23.65
C LEU A 372 -5.66 33.72 23.28
#